data_11ed4b11e92746acedd670f76a5bd31f
#
_entry.id   11ed4b11e92746acedd670f76a5bd31f
#
_cell.length_a   1.000
_cell.length_b   1.000
_cell.length_c   1.000
_cell.angle_alpha   90.00
_cell.angle_beta   90.00
_cell.angle_gamma   90.00
#
_symmetry.space_group_name_H-M   'P 1'
#
loop_
_entity.id
_entity.type
_entity.pdbx_description
1 polymer ?
#
loop_
_entity_poly.entity_id
_entity_poly.type
_entity_poly.pdbx_seq_one_letter_code
_entity_poly.pdbx_strand_id
1 'polypeptide(L)'
;AMACCAWTMPAVAANAAPAAPAPADGPPLVLPNFAALARRNGPAVVNISVTREVAQVGIELPPGIAPDSPLAPYFARRVIGNREEVSLGSGFIVDADGIILTNRHVVGDAATVDVKLTDKRQFKGRVIGSDPLSDVAVIRIDAHGLPAVATGDPARTEVGDWVMAIGSPYGFANTVTQGIVSAKSRSLPGEAYIPFIQTDVPINPGNSGGPLFDLQGRVIAINSTIYSKTGGYQGLSFAIPIDIALDVKDQLLRNGRVTRGRLGVALQELDATLARSFGLASADGAIVTMVAPNGPGARAGLAPGDVVLSVNGRGVADSADLLDTVARIRPGRQAELAVWRAGRALRVTVEVGALDR
;
A
#
# COMPACT_ATOMS: atom_id res chain seq x y z
N ALA A 1 -33.14 -57.90 73.30
CA ALA A 1 -33.64 -56.77 72.52
C ALA A 1 -32.41 -56.12 71.83
N MET A 2 -32.20 -56.41 70.52
CA MET A 2 -31.24 -55.79 69.68
C MET A 2 -31.91 -54.67 68.90
N ALA A 3 -31.48 -53.43 69.08
CA ALA A 3 -31.95 -52.29 68.34
C ALA A 3 -31.12 -52.13 67.05
N CYS A 4 -31.74 -52.29 65.90
CA CYS A 4 -31.11 -51.95 64.57
C CYS A 4 -31.21 -50.46 64.33
N CYS A 5 -30.04 -49.76 64.34
CA CYS A 5 -29.93 -48.36 63.82
C CYS A 5 -29.83 -48.40 62.32
N ALA A 6 -30.88 -47.93 61.63
CA ALA A 6 -30.84 -47.68 60.18
C ALA A 6 -30.15 -46.30 59.90
N TRP A 7 -29.02 -46.33 59.20
CA TRP A 7 -28.37 -45.15 58.71
C TRP A 7 -29.00 -44.75 57.36
N THR A 8 -29.63 -43.59 57.32
CA THR A 8 -30.12 -42.96 56.07
C THR A 8 -28.97 -42.15 55.49
N MET A 9 -28.46 -42.56 54.32
CA MET A 9 -27.54 -41.73 53.57
C MET A 9 -28.25 -40.52 52.89
N PRO A 10 -27.74 -39.33 52.96
CA PRO A 10 -28.30 -38.21 52.21
C PRO A 10 -28.06 -38.39 50.68
N ALA A 11 -29.11 -38.17 49.91
CA ALA A 11 -29.06 -38.21 48.46
C ALA A 11 -28.15 -37.01 47.96
N VAL A 12 -27.08 -37.37 47.25
CA VAL A 12 -26.23 -36.39 46.55
C VAL A 12 -27.07 -35.86 45.38
N ALA A 13 -27.38 -34.56 45.43
CA ALA A 13 -28.01 -33.87 44.31
C ALA A 13 -27.06 -33.91 43.09
N ALA A 14 -27.51 -34.53 42.00
CA ALA A 14 -26.81 -34.55 40.74
C ALA A 14 -26.72 -33.10 40.22
N ASN A 15 -25.50 -32.58 40.12
CA ASN A 15 -25.26 -31.31 39.45
C ASN A 15 -25.74 -31.43 37.98
N ALA A 16 -26.77 -30.67 37.62
CA ALA A 16 -27.19 -30.54 36.23
C ALA A 16 -26.02 -29.94 35.42
N ALA A 17 -25.64 -30.64 34.36
CA ALA A 17 -24.65 -30.11 33.42
C ALA A 17 -25.09 -28.72 32.89
N PRO A 18 -24.19 -27.76 32.73
CA PRO A 18 -24.56 -26.47 32.17
C PRO A 18 -25.20 -26.66 30.80
N ALA A 19 -26.36 -26.04 30.61
CA ALA A 19 -27.05 -26.06 29.32
C ALA A 19 -26.13 -25.56 28.23
N ALA A 20 -26.07 -26.28 27.10
CA ALA A 20 -25.34 -25.82 25.93
C ALA A 20 -25.81 -24.40 25.56
N PRO A 21 -24.92 -23.47 25.21
CA PRO A 21 -25.33 -22.14 24.78
C PRO A 21 -26.28 -22.25 23.59
N ALA A 22 -27.41 -21.54 23.66
CA ALA A 22 -28.35 -21.45 22.55
C ALA A 22 -27.61 -20.99 21.27
N PRO A 23 -27.96 -21.56 20.10
CA PRO A 23 -27.38 -21.08 18.84
C PRO A 23 -27.65 -19.59 18.73
N ALA A 24 -26.58 -18.81 18.41
CA ALA A 24 -26.70 -17.38 18.20
C ALA A 24 -27.69 -17.13 17.05
N ASP A 25 -28.78 -16.41 17.32
CA ASP A 25 -29.77 -15.95 16.34
C ASP A 25 -29.14 -14.83 15.44
N GLY A 26 -28.08 -15.18 14.74
CA GLY A 26 -27.47 -14.32 13.71
C GLY A 26 -27.79 -14.85 12.31
N PRO A 27 -27.76 -14.01 11.28
CA PRO A 27 -27.88 -14.49 9.91
C PRO A 27 -26.82 -15.58 9.65
N PRO A 28 -27.12 -16.59 8.81
CA PRO A 28 -26.19 -17.70 8.57
C PRO A 28 -24.85 -17.13 8.08
N LEU A 29 -23.75 -17.55 8.70
CA LEU A 29 -22.41 -17.16 8.31
C LEU A 29 -22.10 -17.73 6.92
N VAL A 30 -22.22 -16.90 5.89
CA VAL A 30 -21.85 -17.27 4.53
C VAL A 30 -20.36 -17.03 4.37
N LEU A 31 -19.58 -18.10 4.31
CA LEU A 31 -18.14 -17.99 4.03
C LEU A 31 -17.88 -17.51 2.59
N PRO A 32 -16.89 -16.64 2.39
CA PRO A 32 -16.52 -16.16 1.06
C PRO A 32 -16.11 -17.29 0.11
N ASN A 33 -16.61 -17.27 -1.12
CA ASN A 33 -16.20 -18.24 -2.14
C ASN A 33 -14.98 -17.72 -2.91
N PHE A 34 -13.81 -17.77 -2.29
CA PHE A 34 -12.55 -17.31 -2.91
C PHE A 34 -12.20 -18.09 -4.18
N ALA A 35 -12.58 -19.37 -4.29
CA ALA A 35 -12.34 -20.14 -5.51
C ALA A 35 -13.11 -19.58 -6.71
N ALA A 36 -14.36 -19.14 -6.53
CA ALA A 36 -15.12 -18.49 -7.60
C ALA A 36 -14.52 -17.13 -7.99
N LEU A 37 -14.10 -16.33 -7.00
CA LEU A 37 -13.44 -15.05 -7.23
C LEU A 37 -12.13 -15.23 -8.00
N ALA A 38 -11.30 -16.20 -7.62
CA ALA A 38 -10.03 -16.50 -8.28
C ALA A 38 -10.23 -16.95 -9.74
N ARG A 39 -11.20 -17.82 -10.01
CA ARG A 39 -11.52 -18.24 -11.39
C ARG A 39 -11.97 -17.08 -12.27
N ARG A 40 -12.77 -16.16 -11.73
CA ARG A 40 -13.29 -15.01 -12.48
C ARG A 40 -12.22 -13.98 -12.78
N ASN A 41 -11.39 -13.65 -11.81
CA ASN A 41 -10.46 -12.52 -11.88
C ASN A 41 -9.03 -12.93 -12.26
N GLY A 42 -8.66 -14.19 -12.01
CA GLY A 42 -7.32 -14.71 -12.32
C GLY A 42 -6.84 -14.49 -13.75
N PRO A 43 -7.70 -14.62 -14.79
CA PRO A 43 -7.29 -14.35 -16.17
C PRO A 43 -6.80 -12.92 -16.45
N ALA A 44 -7.19 -11.94 -15.62
CA ALA A 44 -6.75 -10.56 -15.75
C ALA A 44 -5.42 -10.27 -15.01
N VAL A 45 -4.91 -11.21 -14.22
CA VAL A 45 -3.62 -11.08 -13.51
C VAL A 45 -2.50 -11.62 -14.39
N VAL A 46 -1.40 -10.89 -14.46
CA VAL A 46 -0.26 -11.20 -15.32
C VAL A 46 1.03 -11.33 -14.51
N ASN A 47 1.94 -12.15 -15.00
CA ASN A 47 3.32 -12.16 -14.53
C ASN A 47 4.13 -11.13 -15.32
N ILE A 48 4.98 -10.41 -14.61
CA ILE A 48 5.92 -9.43 -15.18
C ILE A 48 7.33 -9.87 -14.83
N SER A 49 8.20 -9.94 -15.84
CA SER A 49 9.62 -10.20 -15.64
C SER A 49 10.46 -9.15 -16.35
N VAL A 50 11.51 -8.73 -15.65
CA VAL A 50 12.48 -7.75 -16.13
C VAL A 50 13.87 -8.36 -16.02
N THR A 51 14.56 -8.52 -17.14
CA THR A 51 15.97 -8.89 -17.16
C THR A 51 16.82 -7.64 -17.19
N ARG A 52 17.74 -7.52 -16.26
CA ARG A 52 18.68 -6.41 -16.15
C ARG A 52 20.11 -6.94 -16.13
N GLU A 53 20.99 -6.21 -16.80
CA GLU A 53 22.41 -6.40 -16.57
C GLU A 53 22.83 -5.58 -15.35
N VAL A 54 23.29 -6.25 -14.32
CA VAL A 54 23.80 -5.63 -13.08
C VAL A 54 25.29 -5.82 -13.03
N ALA A 55 26.02 -4.73 -12.78
CA ALA A 55 27.45 -4.77 -12.61
C ALA A 55 27.83 -5.69 -11.43
N GLN A 56 28.54 -6.73 -11.70
CA GLN A 56 29.09 -7.59 -10.67
C GLN A 56 30.32 -6.94 -10.05
N VAL A 57 30.17 -6.43 -8.82
CA VAL A 57 31.27 -5.84 -8.07
C VAL A 57 31.99 -6.93 -7.29
N GLY A 58 33.25 -7.12 -7.55
CA GLY A 58 34.13 -8.03 -6.81
C GLY A 58 35.37 -7.33 -6.28
N ILE A 59 36.12 -8.02 -5.46
CA ILE A 59 37.42 -7.57 -5.00
C ILE A 59 38.46 -8.14 -5.98
N GLU A 60 39.18 -7.29 -6.69
CA GLU A 60 40.30 -7.70 -7.52
C GLU A 60 41.52 -7.90 -6.63
N LEU A 61 41.85 -9.17 -6.37
CA LEU A 61 43.01 -9.51 -5.56
C LEU A 61 44.25 -9.63 -6.44
N PRO A 62 45.39 -9.06 -6.01
CA PRO A 62 46.68 -9.30 -6.68
C PRO A 62 47.05 -10.78 -6.73
N PRO A 63 47.83 -11.22 -7.72
CA PRO A 63 48.33 -12.59 -7.77
C PRO A 63 49.01 -13.01 -6.47
N GLY A 64 48.57 -14.15 -5.88
CA GLY A 64 49.13 -14.69 -4.64
C GLY A 64 48.35 -14.32 -3.36
N ILE A 65 47.31 -13.52 -3.43
CA ILE A 65 46.41 -13.26 -2.28
C ILE A 65 45.14 -14.10 -2.45
N ALA A 66 44.90 -14.99 -1.49
CA ALA A 66 43.71 -15.82 -1.47
C ALA A 66 42.44 -14.98 -1.10
N PRO A 67 41.23 -15.33 -1.59
CA PRO A 67 40.00 -14.59 -1.30
C PRO A 67 39.63 -14.55 0.19
N ASP A 68 40.06 -15.50 0.96
CA ASP A 68 39.88 -15.64 2.41
C ASP A 68 41.01 -15.01 3.24
N SER A 69 42.00 -14.38 2.57
CA SER A 69 43.09 -13.68 3.25
C SER A 69 42.55 -12.49 4.08
N PRO A 70 43.08 -12.29 5.32
CA PRO A 70 42.79 -11.10 6.13
C PRO A 70 43.07 -9.77 5.44
N LEU A 71 43.85 -9.79 4.35
CA LEU A 71 44.18 -8.61 3.55
C LEU A 71 43.15 -8.30 2.44
N ALA A 72 42.30 -9.26 2.08
CA ALA A 72 41.32 -9.09 1.01
C ALA A 72 40.41 -7.85 1.17
N PRO A 73 39.92 -7.49 2.38
CA PRO A 73 39.08 -6.30 2.59
C PRO A 73 39.75 -4.96 2.27
N TYR A 74 41.08 -4.91 2.21
CA TYR A 74 41.83 -3.67 1.93
C TYR A 74 42.03 -3.39 0.46
N PHE A 75 41.61 -4.31 -0.43
CA PHE A 75 41.68 -4.11 -1.87
C PHE A 75 40.42 -3.46 -2.41
N ALA A 76 40.61 -2.64 -3.46
CA ALA A 76 39.52 -1.90 -4.05
C ALA A 76 38.48 -2.82 -4.69
N ARG A 77 37.20 -2.52 -4.46
CA ARG A 77 36.11 -3.14 -5.17
C ARG A 77 36.10 -2.63 -6.62
N ARG A 78 36.09 -3.54 -7.58
CA ARG A 78 35.98 -3.24 -9.00
C ARG A 78 34.83 -4.00 -9.63
N VAL A 79 34.30 -3.46 -10.73
CA VAL A 79 33.36 -4.18 -11.59
C VAL A 79 34.16 -5.29 -12.29
N ILE A 80 33.86 -6.53 -11.96
CA ILE A 80 34.55 -7.74 -12.49
C ILE A 80 33.76 -8.40 -13.63
N GLY A 81 32.57 -7.90 -13.93
CA GLY A 81 31.70 -8.40 -14.99
C GLY A 81 30.29 -7.87 -14.86
N ASN A 82 29.40 -8.30 -15.76
CA ASN A 82 27.97 -8.09 -15.67
C ASN A 82 27.30 -9.43 -15.40
N ARG A 83 26.26 -9.45 -14.57
CA ARG A 83 25.38 -10.60 -14.43
C ARG A 83 23.96 -10.20 -14.84
N GLU A 84 23.23 -11.10 -15.43
CA GLU A 84 21.80 -10.95 -15.63
C GLU A 84 21.08 -11.18 -14.30
N GLU A 85 20.25 -10.22 -13.91
CA GLU A 85 19.34 -10.35 -12.78
C GLU A 85 17.92 -10.26 -13.30
N VAL A 86 17.09 -11.26 -12.95
CA VAL A 86 15.68 -11.30 -13.31
C VAL A 86 14.86 -10.85 -12.13
N SER A 87 14.20 -9.71 -12.24
CA SER A 87 13.19 -9.26 -11.31
C SER A 87 11.84 -9.82 -11.73
N LEU A 88 11.09 -10.38 -10.78
CA LEU A 88 9.77 -10.96 -10.99
C LEU A 88 8.72 -10.24 -10.16
N GLY A 89 7.57 -10.00 -10.76
CA GLY A 89 6.42 -9.42 -10.09
C GLY A 89 5.12 -9.78 -10.80
N SER A 90 4.06 -9.20 -10.30
CA SER A 90 2.72 -9.32 -10.85
C SER A 90 2.23 -7.99 -11.39
N GLY A 91 1.20 -8.05 -12.21
CA GLY A 91 0.40 -6.91 -12.63
C GLY A 91 -1.02 -7.36 -12.91
N PHE A 92 -1.87 -6.43 -13.27
CA PHE A 92 -3.23 -6.75 -13.68
C PHE A 92 -3.72 -5.80 -14.77
N ILE A 93 -4.53 -6.35 -15.65
CA ILE A 93 -5.09 -5.66 -16.82
C ILE A 93 -6.28 -4.83 -16.35
N VAL A 94 -6.22 -3.51 -16.57
CA VAL A 94 -7.29 -2.56 -16.22
C VAL A 94 -8.09 -2.07 -17.41
N ASP A 95 -7.61 -2.40 -18.62
CA ASP A 95 -8.27 -2.04 -19.88
C ASP A 95 -8.08 -3.18 -20.89
N ALA A 96 -9.15 -3.57 -21.56
CA ALA A 96 -9.14 -4.65 -22.56
C ALA A 96 -8.17 -4.39 -23.73
N ASP A 97 -7.72 -3.15 -23.93
CA ASP A 97 -6.75 -2.74 -24.95
C ASP A 97 -5.31 -2.75 -24.44
N GLY A 98 -5.04 -3.53 -23.38
CA GLY A 98 -3.69 -3.88 -22.97
C GLY A 98 -3.01 -2.91 -22.01
N ILE A 99 -3.76 -2.12 -21.23
CA ILE A 99 -3.21 -1.32 -20.14
C ILE A 99 -3.12 -2.17 -18.87
N ILE A 100 -1.93 -2.21 -18.28
CA ILE A 100 -1.60 -3.00 -17.09
C ILE A 100 -1.06 -2.07 -16.00
N LEU A 101 -1.52 -2.28 -14.77
CA LEU A 101 -0.97 -1.67 -13.57
C LEU A 101 -0.07 -2.65 -12.84
N THR A 102 1.01 -2.11 -12.26
CA THR A 102 1.96 -2.84 -11.41
C THR A 102 2.70 -1.84 -10.50
N ASN A 103 3.65 -2.33 -9.69
CA ASN A 103 4.53 -1.45 -8.93
C ASN A 103 5.71 -0.92 -9.77
N ARG A 104 6.18 0.28 -9.41
CA ARG A 104 7.40 0.86 -10.01
C ARG A 104 8.62 -0.01 -9.72
N HIS A 105 8.78 -0.50 -8.47
CA HIS A 105 9.94 -1.32 -8.11
C HIS A 105 10.01 -2.64 -8.89
N VAL A 106 8.88 -3.15 -9.42
CA VAL A 106 8.84 -4.34 -10.29
C VAL A 106 9.46 -4.03 -11.65
N VAL A 107 9.10 -2.90 -12.27
CA VAL A 107 9.63 -2.52 -13.60
C VAL A 107 10.99 -1.80 -13.51
N GLY A 108 11.26 -1.13 -12.38
CA GLY A 108 12.45 -0.30 -12.20
C GLY A 108 12.59 0.77 -13.28
N ASP A 109 13.77 0.83 -13.90
CA ASP A 109 14.08 1.78 -14.97
C ASP A 109 13.99 1.15 -16.38
N ALA A 110 13.39 -0.06 -16.49
CA ALA A 110 13.26 -0.75 -17.76
C ALA A 110 12.25 -0.05 -18.67
N ALA A 111 12.60 0.17 -19.92
CA ALA A 111 11.68 0.69 -20.93
C ALA A 111 10.70 -0.37 -21.44
N THR A 112 11.11 -1.65 -21.38
CA THR A 112 10.33 -2.80 -21.82
C THR A 112 10.44 -3.93 -20.80
N VAL A 113 9.36 -4.71 -20.68
CA VAL A 113 9.24 -5.85 -19.77
C VAL A 113 8.61 -7.02 -20.49
N ASP A 114 8.84 -8.23 -20.01
CA ASP A 114 8.11 -9.40 -20.47
C ASP A 114 6.85 -9.59 -19.65
N VAL A 115 5.70 -9.67 -20.33
CA VAL A 115 4.38 -9.89 -19.73
C VAL A 115 3.85 -11.24 -20.16
N LYS A 116 3.57 -12.12 -19.20
CA LYS A 116 2.99 -13.45 -19.45
C LYS A 116 1.60 -13.53 -18.84
N LEU A 117 0.62 -13.89 -19.65
CA LEU A 117 -0.76 -14.11 -19.25
C LEU A 117 -0.96 -15.52 -18.70
N THR A 118 -2.06 -15.74 -18.00
CA THR A 118 -2.43 -17.05 -17.45
C THR A 118 -2.69 -18.12 -18.52
N ASP A 119 -3.13 -17.72 -19.72
CA ASP A 119 -3.30 -18.57 -20.90
C ASP A 119 -1.99 -18.86 -21.64
N LYS A 120 -0.85 -18.49 -21.06
CA LYS A 120 0.53 -18.67 -21.55
C LYS A 120 0.93 -17.77 -22.72
N ARG A 121 0.06 -16.88 -23.23
CA ARG A 121 0.47 -15.84 -24.18
C ARG A 121 1.53 -14.95 -23.53
N GLN A 122 2.51 -14.54 -24.32
CA GLN A 122 3.60 -13.65 -23.88
C GLN A 122 3.67 -12.43 -24.79
N PHE A 123 3.93 -11.28 -24.18
CA PHE A 123 4.03 -10.01 -24.87
C PHE A 123 5.23 -9.24 -24.37
N LYS A 124 5.85 -8.45 -25.24
CA LYS A 124 6.74 -7.37 -24.82
C LYS A 124 5.87 -6.17 -24.42
N GLY A 125 5.90 -5.84 -23.14
CA GLY A 125 5.20 -4.68 -22.60
C GLY A 125 6.10 -3.46 -22.63
N ARG A 126 5.58 -2.34 -23.14
CA ARG A 126 6.25 -1.04 -23.05
C ARG A 126 5.84 -0.35 -21.74
N VAL A 127 6.79 0.08 -20.95
CA VAL A 127 6.55 0.93 -19.78
C VAL A 127 6.19 2.33 -20.26
N ILE A 128 4.93 2.73 -20.04
CA ILE A 128 4.42 4.07 -20.41
C ILE A 128 5.00 5.12 -19.49
N GLY A 129 5.16 4.76 -18.22
CA GLY A 129 5.77 5.57 -17.19
C GLY A 129 5.58 4.95 -15.81
N SER A 130 6.24 5.53 -14.84
CA SER A 130 6.14 5.14 -13.44
C SER A 130 6.24 6.37 -12.53
N ASP A 131 5.72 6.22 -11.32
CA ASP A 131 5.76 7.26 -10.31
C ASP A 131 6.44 6.76 -9.03
N PRO A 132 7.61 7.31 -8.69
CA PRO A 132 8.37 6.86 -7.52
C PRO A 132 7.69 7.16 -6.19
N LEU A 133 6.85 8.20 -6.12
CA LEU A 133 6.22 8.60 -4.86
C LEU A 133 5.03 7.72 -4.48
N SER A 134 4.39 7.09 -5.45
CA SER A 134 3.29 6.13 -5.21
C SER A 134 3.67 4.69 -5.50
N ASP A 135 4.89 4.43 -5.97
CA ASP A 135 5.36 3.10 -6.38
C ASP A 135 4.44 2.43 -7.41
N VAL A 136 3.81 3.21 -8.31
CA VAL A 136 2.93 2.74 -9.37
C VAL A 136 3.60 2.84 -10.73
N ALA A 137 3.42 1.85 -11.59
CA ALA A 137 3.85 1.85 -12.98
C ALA A 137 2.71 1.42 -13.92
N VAL A 138 2.74 1.95 -15.13
CA VAL A 138 1.79 1.66 -16.21
C VAL A 138 2.54 1.01 -17.36
N ILE A 139 2.06 -0.15 -17.80
CA ILE A 139 2.59 -0.90 -18.93
C ILE A 139 1.51 -0.98 -20.00
N ARG A 140 1.91 -0.96 -21.26
CA ARG A 140 1.05 -1.25 -22.40
C ARG A 140 1.59 -2.47 -23.16
N ILE A 141 0.71 -3.42 -23.44
CA ILE A 141 0.97 -4.52 -24.38
C ILE A 141 0.11 -4.31 -25.63
N ASP A 142 0.59 -4.81 -26.77
CA ASP A 142 -0.13 -4.77 -28.04
C ASP A 142 -1.06 -5.99 -28.14
N ALA A 143 -2.23 -5.87 -27.51
CA ALA A 143 -3.26 -6.89 -27.49
C ALA A 143 -4.62 -6.25 -27.18
N HIS A 144 -5.69 -6.86 -27.71
CA HIS A 144 -7.07 -6.40 -27.56
C HIS A 144 -7.97 -7.53 -27.07
N GLY A 145 -9.14 -7.14 -26.54
CA GLY A 145 -10.12 -8.11 -26.07
C GLY A 145 -9.64 -8.92 -24.87
N LEU A 146 -8.74 -8.31 -24.07
CA LEU A 146 -8.19 -8.95 -22.89
C LEU A 146 -9.20 -8.91 -21.72
N PRO A 147 -9.15 -9.92 -20.82
CA PRO A 147 -9.88 -9.83 -19.56
C PRO A 147 -9.33 -8.68 -18.73
N ALA A 148 -10.19 -7.75 -18.33
CA ALA A 148 -9.84 -6.63 -17.46
C ALA A 148 -10.55 -6.76 -16.11
N VAL A 149 -9.90 -6.28 -15.04
CA VAL A 149 -10.49 -6.24 -13.71
C VAL A 149 -11.53 -5.13 -13.59
N ALA A 150 -12.52 -5.33 -12.74
CA ALA A 150 -13.35 -4.24 -12.22
C ALA A 150 -12.61 -3.57 -11.04
N THR A 151 -12.68 -2.25 -10.93
CA THR A 151 -12.11 -1.49 -9.82
C THR A 151 -13.18 -1.17 -8.77
N GLY A 152 -12.81 -1.22 -7.50
CA GLY A 152 -13.64 -0.86 -6.36
C GLY A 152 -13.34 0.55 -5.85
N ASP A 153 -13.92 0.86 -4.71
CA ASP A 153 -13.72 2.12 -4.00
C ASP A 153 -13.06 1.83 -2.63
N PRO A 154 -11.77 2.20 -2.43
CA PRO A 154 -11.07 1.97 -1.17
C PRO A 154 -11.71 2.73 0.02
N ALA A 155 -12.42 3.82 -0.24
CA ALA A 155 -13.09 4.57 0.83
C ALA A 155 -14.21 3.77 1.51
N ARG A 156 -14.86 2.88 0.75
CA ARG A 156 -15.96 2.02 1.23
C ARG A 156 -15.48 0.74 1.94
N THR A 157 -14.18 0.46 1.88
CA THR A 157 -13.60 -0.70 2.55
C THR A 157 -13.45 -0.39 4.04
N GLU A 158 -13.79 -1.35 4.90
CA GLU A 158 -13.71 -1.22 6.36
C GLU A 158 -12.65 -2.16 6.95
N VAL A 159 -12.15 -1.83 8.13
CA VAL A 159 -11.27 -2.73 8.90
C VAL A 159 -12.07 -3.96 9.30
N GLY A 160 -11.53 -5.14 9.03
CA GLY A 160 -12.21 -6.42 9.20
C GLY A 160 -12.80 -7.00 7.91
N ASP A 161 -12.91 -6.23 6.84
CA ASP A 161 -13.37 -6.74 5.54
C ASP A 161 -12.45 -7.82 4.99
N TRP A 162 -13.04 -8.90 4.47
CA TRP A 162 -12.30 -9.93 3.77
C TRP A 162 -11.73 -9.42 2.45
N VAL A 163 -10.48 -9.76 2.19
CA VAL A 163 -9.77 -9.41 0.96
C VAL A 163 -8.97 -10.61 0.43
N MET A 164 -8.71 -10.58 -0.87
CA MET A 164 -8.00 -11.64 -1.58
C MET A 164 -6.94 -11.03 -2.49
N ALA A 165 -5.70 -11.49 -2.37
CA ALA A 165 -4.65 -11.18 -3.33
C ALA A 165 -4.50 -12.31 -4.36
N ILE A 166 -4.23 -11.91 -5.60
CA ILE A 166 -3.79 -12.82 -6.66
C ILE A 166 -2.46 -12.30 -7.19
N GLY A 167 -1.47 -13.17 -7.27
CA GLY A 167 -0.17 -12.86 -7.84
C GLY A 167 0.42 -14.04 -8.58
N SER A 168 1.56 -13.84 -9.20
CA SER A 168 2.31 -14.87 -9.94
C SER A 168 3.74 -14.99 -9.39
N PRO A 169 3.89 -15.45 -8.13
CA PRO A 169 5.20 -15.54 -7.49
C PRO A 169 6.10 -16.50 -8.26
N TYR A 170 7.37 -16.15 -8.39
CA TYR A 170 8.39 -16.96 -9.06
C TYR A 170 8.05 -17.36 -10.50
N GLY A 171 7.13 -16.66 -11.18
CA GLY A 171 6.69 -16.99 -12.54
C GLY A 171 5.81 -18.24 -12.65
N PHE A 172 5.33 -18.77 -11.49
CA PHE A 172 4.34 -19.84 -11.45
C PHE A 172 2.95 -19.36 -11.88
N ALA A 173 2.02 -20.29 -12.06
CA ALA A 173 0.60 -19.97 -12.22
C ALA A 173 0.09 -19.17 -11.02
N ASN A 174 -0.98 -18.40 -11.22
CA ASN A 174 -1.56 -17.54 -10.19
C ASN A 174 -1.63 -18.21 -8.81
N THR A 175 -1.07 -17.55 -7.83
CA THR A 175 -1.18 -17.88 -6.42
C THR A 175 -2.20 -16.99 -5.77
N VAL A 176 -3.10 -17.58 -4.99
CA VAL A 176 -4.16 -16.87 -4.29
C VAL A 176 -3.88 -16.92 -2.80
N THR A 177 -3.91 -15.75 -2.17
CA THR A 177 -3.86 -15.60 -0.71
C THR A 177 -5.03 -14.76 -0.24
N GLN A 178 -5.43 -14.91 1.01
CA GLN A 178 -6.59 -14.21 1.56
C GLN A 178 -6.30 -13.77 3.00
N GLY A 179 -7.05 -12.78 3.45
CA GLY A 179 -6.98 -12.22 4.79
C GLY A 179 -8.02 -11.13 4.97
N ILE A 180 -7.75 -10.20 5.86
CA ILE A 180 -8.64 -9.06 6.15
C ILE A 180 -7.89 -7.73 6.03
N VAL A 181 -8.64 -6.66 5.89
CA VAL A 181 -8.13 -5.31 6.09
C VAL A 181 -7.84 -5.12 7.58
N SER A 182 -6.58 -4.92 7.93
CA SER A 182 -6.14 -4.75 9.32
C SER A 182 -6.14 -3.28 9.76
N ALA A 183 -5.85 -2.35 8.83
CA ALA A 183 -5.90 -0.91 9.05
C ALA A 183 -6.00 -0.16 7.71
N LYS A 184 -6.35 1.12 7.79
CA LYS A 184 -6.37 2.04 6.63
C LYS A 184 -5.49 3.25 6.92
N SER A 185 -5.10 3.95 5.85
CA SER A 185 -4.33 5.21 5.91
C SER A 185 -3.02 5.09 6.68
N ARG A 186 -2.31 3.95 6.54
CA ARG A 186 -1.00 3.75 7.18
C ARG A 186 0.09 4.44 6.37
N SER A 187 0.89 5.26 7.03
CA SER A 187 2.12 5.82 6.46
C SER A 187 3.31 4.95 6.84
N LEU A 188 4.19 4.71 5.88
CA LEU A 188 5.46 4.02 6.11
C LEU A 188 6.63 5.02 6.07
N PRO A 189 7.71 4.77 6.81
CA PRO A 189 8.90 5.62 6.74
C PRO A 189 9.43 5.73 5.30
N GLY A 190 9.57 6.95 4.81
CA GLY A 190 10.00 7.22 3.42
C GLY A 190 8.90 7.22 2.37
N GLU A 191 7.67 6.82 2.71
CA GLU A 191 6.53 6.69 1.77
C GLU A 191 5.33 7.51 2.23
N ALA A 192 5.57 8.77 2.60
CA ALA A 192 4.57 9.66 3.20
C ALA A 192 3.38 10.04 2.29
N TYR A 193 3.50 9.79 0.98
CA TYR A 193 2.46 10.12 -0.01
C TYR A 193 1.49 8.96 -0.29
N ILE A 194 1.61 7.84 0.41
CA ILE A 194 0.73 6.69 0.21
C ILE A 194 0.00 6.36 1.52
N PRO A 195 -1.32 6.56 1.59
CA PRO A 195 -2.14 6.09 2.70
C PRO A 195 -2.42 4.57 2.52
N PHE A 196 -1.44 3.73 2.83
CA PHE A 196 -1.54 2.28 2.62
C PHE A 196 -2.76 1.65 3.29
N ILE A 197 -3.33 0.66 2.62
CA ILE A 197 -4.20 -0.32 3.23
C ILE A 197 -3.31 -1.42 3.81
N GLN A 198 -3.36 -1.61 5.13
CA GLN A 198 -2.67 -2.70 5.81
C GLN A 198 -3.57 -3.93 5.83
N THR A 199 -3.00 -5.10 5.54
CA THR A 199 -3.70 -6.39 5.60
C THR A 199 -2.82 -7.46 6.25
N ASP A 200 -3.44 -8.59 6.62
CA ASP A 200 -2.74 -9.81 7.01
C ASP A 200 -2.68 -10.85 5.87
N VAL A 201 -2.97 -10.41 4.64
CA VAL A 201 -2.83 -11.25 3.45
C VAL A 201 -1.35 -11.64 3.26
N PRO A 202 -1.01 -12.93 3.16
CA PRO A 202 0.36 -13.35 2.90
C PRO A 202 0.87 -12.86 1.54
N ILE A 203 1.85 -11.96 1.58
CA ILE A 203 2.55 -11.44 0.40
C ILE A 203 3.99 -11.94 0.43
N ASN A 204 4.45 -12.49 -0.68
CA ASN A 204 5.81 -12.96 -0.90
C ASN A 204 6.36 -12.39 -2.21
N PRO A 205 7.69 -12.44 -2.44
CA PRO A 205 8.29 -11.99 -3.70
C PRO A 205 7.58 -12.58 -4.92
N GLY A 206 7.15 -11.71 -5.83
CA GLY A 206 6.36 -12.02 -7.00
C GLY A 206 4.87 -11.67 -6.90
N ASN A 207 4.31 -11.49 -5.70
CA ASN A 207 2.93 -10.97 -5.54
C ASN A 207 2.86 -9.44 -5.64
N SER A 208 3.98 -8.73 -5.44
CA SER A 208 4.05 -7.27 -5.59
C SER A 208 3.61 -6.85 -6.99
N GLY A 209 2.82 -5.78 -7.08
CA GLY A 209 2.18 -5.29 -8.30
C GLY A 209 0.87 -6.00 -8.65
N GLY A 210 0.56 -7.13 -8.00
CA GLY A 210 -0.71 -7.83 -8.16
C GLY A 210 -1.89 -7.16 -7.46
N PRO A 211 -3.12 -7.45 -7.87
CA PRO A 211 -4.33 -6.84 -7.31
C PRO A 211 -4.71 -7.41 -5.94
N LEU A 212 -5.25 -6.55 -5.09
CA LEU A 212 -6.00 -6.89 -3.88
C LEU A 212 -7.50 -6.70 -4.17
N PHE A 213 -8.27 -7.75 -4.05
CA PHE A 213 -9.71 -7.78 -4.35
C PHE A 213 -10.57 -7.72 -3.10
N ASP A 214 -11.72 -7.06 -3.20
CA ASP A 214 -12.84 -7.21 -2.28
C ASP A 214 -13.65 -8.50 -2.59
N LEU A 215 -14.65 -8.81 -1.75
CA LEU A 215 -15.51 -9.98 -1.95
C LEU A 215 -16.43 -9.89 -3.18
N GLN A 216 -16.60 -8.71 -3.76
CA GLN A 216 -17.29 -8.54 -5.04
C GLN A 216 -16.39 -8.81 -6.25
N GLY A 217 -15.09 -9.04 -5.99
CA GLY A 217 -14.05 -9.26 -7.01
C GLY A 217 -13.66 -7.97 -7.74
N ARG A 218 -13.74 -6.84 -7.05
CA ARG A 218 -13.25 -5.55 -7.52
C ARG A 218 -11.89 -5.28 -6.88
N VAL A 219 -10.97 -4.74 -7.64
CA VAL A 219 -9.65 -4.35 -7.12
C VAL A 219 -9.79 -3.09 -6.27
N ILE A 220 -9.38 -3.17 -5.01
CA ILE A 220 -9.35 -2.05 -4.06
C ILE A 220 -7.95 -1.49 -3.82
N ALA A 221 -6.91 -2.29 -4.14
CA ALA A 221 -5.52 -1.86 -3.97
C ALA A 221 -4.55 -2.69 -4.84
N ILE A 222 -3.29 -2.23 -4.93
CA ILE A 222 -2.15 -2.95 -5.49
C ILE A 222 -1.29 -3.46 -4.33
N ASN A 223 -1.02 -4.76 -4.27
CA ASN A 223 -0.08 -5.30 -3.29
C ASN A 223 1.32 -4.73 -3.56
N SER A 224 1.97 -4.16 -2.55
CA SER A 224 3.26 -3.49 -2.73
C SER A 224 4.36 -4.11 -1.86
N THR A 225 4.30 -3.94 -0.56
CA THR A 225 5.39 -4.28 0.34
C THR A 225 4.92 -5.00 1.59
N ILE A 226 5.86 -5.59 2.32
CA ILE A 226 5.65 -6.16 3.65
C ILE A 226 6.56 -5.46 4.65
N TYR A 227 6.11 -5.33 5.88
CA TYR A 227 7.00 -4.97 6.96
C TYR A 227 7.66 -6.25 7.48
N SER A 228 8.97 -6.38 7.28
CA SER A 228 9.69 -7.60 7.63
C SER A 228 11.10 -7.29 8.11
N LYS A 229 11.51 -7.97 9.18
CA LYS A 229 12.89 -7.94 9.70
C LYS A 229 13.77 -9.03 9.06
N THR A 230 13.17 -10.04 8.46
CA THR A 230 13.86 -11.23 7.93
C THR A 230 13.74 -11.37 6.42
N GLY A 231 12.97 -10.46 5.76
CA GLY A 231 12.65 -10.52 4.33
C GLY A 231 11.45 -11.39 3.97
N GLY A 232 10.90 -12.19 4.89
CA GLY A 232 9.69 -12.98 4.70
C GLY A 232 8.46 -12.35 5.34
N TYR A 233 7.28 -12.78 4.93
CA TYR A 233 6.00 -12.35 5.49
C TYR A 233 5.91 -12.60 7.01
N GLN A 234 5.50 -11.58 7.77
CA GLN A 234 5.37 -11.61 9.23
C GLN A 234 4.02 -11.07 9.74
N GLY A 235 2.96 -11.22 8.94
CA GLY A 235 1.61 -10.77 9.30
C GLY A 235 1.29 -9.32 8.95
N LEU A 236 2.19 -8.58 8.33
CA LEU A 236 2.01 -7.17 7.97
C LEU A 236 2.30 -6.97 6.49
N SER A 237 1.25 -6.78 5.72
CA SER A 237 1.29 -6.46 4.29
C SER A 237 0.67 -5.10 4.04
N PHE A 238 1.18 -4.39 3.04
CA PHE A 238 0.75 -3.04 2.67
C PHE A 238 0.42 -2.99 1.19
N ALA A 239 -0.72 -2.38 0.89
CA ALA A 239 -1.22 -2.25 -0.47
C ALA A 239 -1.56 -0.79 -0.77
N ILE A 240 -1.25 -0.35 -1.99
CA ILE A 240 -1.51 1.00 -2.50
C ILE A 240 -2.97 1.09 -2.91
N PRO A 241 -3.76 2.03 -2.38
CA PRO A 241 -5.16 2.20 -2.78
C PRO A 241 -5.34 2.36 -4.29
N ILE A 242 -6.36 1.71 -4.86
CA ILE A 242 -6.55 1.67 -6.32
C ILE A 242 -6.88 3.04 -6.92
N ASP A 243 -7.53 3.92 -6.18
CA ASP A 243 -7.86 5.28 -6.63
C ASP A 243 -6.59 6.11 -6.91
N ILE A 244 -5.54 5.94 -6.08
CA ILE A 244 -4.20 6.53 -6.33
C ILE A 244 -3.62 5.97 -7.63
N ALA A 245 -3.64 4.65 -7.79
CA ALA A 245 -3.07 4.00 -8.97
C ALA A 245 -3.80 4.40 -10.27
N LEU A 246 -5.11 4.57 -10.21
CA LEU A 246 -5.91 5.03 -11.35
C LEU A 246 -5.62 6.50 -11.70
N ASP A 247 -5.46 7.40 -10.71
CA ASP A 247 -5.07 8.78 -10.95
C ASP A 247 -3.67 8.87 -11.58
N VAL A 248 -2.71 8.10 -11.06
CA VAL A 248 -1.35 7.99 -11.63
C VAL A 248 -1.42 7.48 -13.07
N LYS A 249 -2.16 6.40 -13.33
CA LYS A 249 -2.37 5.86 -14.69
C LYS A 249 -2.89 6.93 -15.64
N ASP A 250 -3.92 7.65 -15.21
CA ASP A 250 -4.55 8.66 -16.03
C ASP A 250 -3.62 9.85 -16.33
N GLN A 251 -2.79 10.25 -15.37
CA GLN A 251 -1.80 11.30 -15.57
C GLN A 251 -0.68 10.84 -16.51
N LEU A 252 -0.15 9.62 -16.32
CA LEU A 252 0.89 9.06 -17.18
C LEU A 252 0.43 8.89 -18.64
N LEU A 253 -0.81 8.39 -18.84
CA LEU A 253 -1.36 8.23 -20.19
C LEU A 253 -1.62 9.57 -20.89
N ARG A 254 -2.05 10.61 -20.15
CA ARG A 254 -2.36 11.93 -20.72
C ARG A 254 -1.15 12.84 -20.87
N ASN A 255 -0.28 12.84 -19.86
CA ASN A 255 0.75 13.87 -19.72
C ASN A 255 2.18 13.31 -19.74
N GLY A 256 2.35 11.98 -19.74
CA GLY A 256 3.64 11.32 -19.62
C GLY A 256 4.34 11.47 -18.26
N ARG A 257 3.74 12.19 -17.33
CA ARG A 257 4.28 12.43 -15.99
C ARG A 257 3.17 12.62 -14.96
N VAL A 258 3.49 12.33 -13.70
CA VAL A 258 2.63 12.60 -12.54
C VAL A 258 2.99 13.95 -11.94
N THR A 259 1.98 14.75 -11.65
CA THR A 259 2.14 16.06 -11.01
C THR A 259 1.32 16.06 -9.71
N ARG A 260 1.92 16.50 -8.62
CA ARG A 260 1.27 16.60 -7.30
C ARG A 260 1.25 18.03 -6.81
N GLY A 261 0.23 18.32 -6.01
CA GLY A 261 0.14 19.57 -5.28
C GLY A 261 1.08 19.59 -4.07
N ARG A 262 1.57 20.79 -3.71
CA ARG A 262 2.28 21.02 -2.44
C ARG A 262 1.93 22.37 -1.84
N LEU A 263 2.00 22.46 -0.52
CA LEU A 263 1.90 23.72 0.22
C LEU A 263 3.29 24.36 0.47
N GLY A 264 4.35 23.59 0.41
CA GLY A 264 5.70 24.06 0.75
C GLY A 264 5.88 24.26 2.25
N VAL A 265 5.36 23.32 3.05
CA VAL A 265 5.49 23.29 4.50
C VAL A 265 6.10 21.99 4.98
N ALA A 266 6.81 22.01 6.11
CA ALA A 266 7.13 20.81 6.87
C ALA A 266 6.06 20.59 7.93
N LEU A 267 5.72 19.33 8.15
CA LEU A 267 4.62 18.93 9.05
C LEU A 267 5.15 18.07 10.20
N GLN A 268 4.40 18.11 11.30
CA GLN A 268 4.57 17.24 12.46
C GLN A 268 3.21 16.71 12.88
N GLU A 269 3.20 15.48 13.39
CA GLU A 269 2.01 14.87 13.98
C GLU A 269 1.54 15.65 15.20
N LEU A 270 0.20 15.75 15.32
CA LEU A 270 -0.47 16.36 16.46
C LEU A 270 -0.87 15.25 17.43
N ASP A 271 -0.06 15.00 18.47
CA ASP A 271 -0.45 14.10 19.54
C ASP A 271 -1.40 14.74 20.56
N ALA A 272 -1.99 13.94 21.44
CA ALA A 272 -2.94 14.42 22.44
C ALA A 272 -2.34 15.45 23.43
N THR A 273 -1.03 15.45 23.65
CA THR A 273 -0.35 16.40 24.54
C THR A 273 -0.18 17.74 23.85
N LEU A 274 0.26 17.71 22.59
CA LEU A 274 0.36 18.90 21.75
C LEU A 274 -1.02 19.53 21.51
N ALA A 275 -2.04 18.73 21.18
CA ALA A 275 -3.40 19.22 20.98
C ALA A 275 -3.90 20.03 22.20
N ARG A 276 -3.72 19.51 23.41
CA ARG A 276 -4.06 20.23 24.65
C ARG A 276 -3.26 21.54 24.81
N SER A 277 -1.97 21.54 24.46
CA SER A 277 -1.13 22.74 24.56
C SER A 277 -1.56 23.83 23.56
N PHE A 278 -2.11 23.45 22.43
CA PHE A 278 -2.71 24.36 21.44
C PHE A 278 -4.16 24.72 21.76
N GLY A 279 -4.77 24.18 22.84
CA GLY A 279 -6.16 24.41 23.19
C GLY A 279 -7.17 23.73 22.28
N LEU A 280 -6.77 22.61 21.62
CA LEU A 280 -7.64 21.81 20.77
C LEU A 280 -8.28 20.67 21.56
N ALA A 281 -9.51 20.30 21.20
CA ALA A 281 -10.29 19.24 21.84
C ALA A 281 -9.89 17.83 21.35
N SER A 282 -9.36 17.73 20.14
CA SER A 282 -8.91 16.46 19.53
C SER A 282 -7.49 16.58 19.01
N ALA A 283 -6.85 15.45 18.74
CA ALA A 283 -5.53 15.37 18.11
C ALA A 283 -5.62 15.29 16.56
N ASP A 284 -6.77 15.64 15.99
CA ASP A 284 -6.93 15.70 14.54
C ASP A 284 -6.25 16.94 13.97
N GLY A 285 -5.56 16.77 12.85
CA GLY A 285 -4.84 17.84 12.16
C GLY A 285 -3.34 17.61 12.04
N ALA A 286 -2.65 18.57 11.45
CA ALA A 286 -1.21 18.54 11.26
C ALA A 286 -0.58 19.87 11.62
N ILE A 287 0.52 19.84 12.39
CA ILE A 287 1.26 21.04 12.80
C ILE A 287 2.22 21.44 11.69
N VAL A 288 2.19 22.71 11.29
CA VAL A 288 3.19 23.32 10.43
C VAL A 288 4.42 23.67 11.28
N THR A 289 5.55 23.02 11.03
CA THR A 289 6.82 23.28 11.74
C THR A 289 7.71 24.25 10.99
N MET A 290 7.69 24.21 9.65
CA MET A 290 8.40 25.15 8.79
C MET A 290 7.57 25.51 7.58
N VAL A 291 7.81 26.72 7.05
CA VAL A 291 7.23 27.20 5.79
C VAL A 291 8.37 27.58 4.85
N ALA A 292 8.40 26.96 3.67
CA ALA A 292 9.44 27.24 2.66
C ALA A 292 9.34 28.71 2.22
N PRO A 293 10.45 29.47 2.24
CA PRO A 293 10.45 30.85 1.76
C PRO A 293 9.97 30.92 0.30
N ASN A 294 9.09 31.89 0.01
CA ASN A 294 8.48 32.09 -1.32
C ASN A 294 7.63 30.88 -1.81
N GLY A 295 7.42 29.89 -0.96
CA GLY A 295 6.55 28.75 -1.26
C GLY A 295 5.05 29.13 -1.25
N PRO A 296 4.18 28.22 -1.73
CA PRO A 296 2.73 28.44 -1.74
C PRO A 296 2.17 28.84 -0.37
N GLY A 297 2.54 28.09 0.68
CA GLY A 297 2.12 28.38 2.05
C GLY A 297 2.60 29.74 2.57
N ALA A 298 3.85 30.13 2.26
CA ALA A 298 4.37 31.44 2.65
C ALA A 298 3.59 32.58 1.99
N ARG A 299 3.31 32.47 0.69
CA ARG A 299 2.50 33.48 -0.05
C ARG A 299 1.08 33.58 0.50
N ALA A 300 0.52 32.48 1.01
CA ALA A 300 -0.80 32.44 1.61
C ALA A 300 -0.81 32.87 3.08
N GLY A 301 0.36 33.12 3.69
CA GLY A 301 0.48 33.55 5.08
C GLY A 301 0.40 32.42 6.10
N LEU A 302 0.69 31.16 5.71
CA LEU A 302 0.93 30.09 6.69
C LEU A 302 2.20 30.39 7.48
N ALA A 303 2.20 30.03 8.75
CA ALA A 303 3.30 30.25 9.66
C ALA A 303 3.61 28.99 10.49
N PRO A 304 4.86 28.84 10.96
CA PRO A 304 5.18 27.82 11.97
C PRO A 304 4.28 27.97 13.20
N GLY A 305 3.80 26.84 13.73
CA GLY A 305 2.83 26.79 14.82
C GLY A 305 1.36 26.78 14.38
N ASP A 306 1.07 26.87 13.09
CA ASP A 306 -0.28 26.62 12.58
C ASP A 306 -0.62 25.14 12.70
N VAL A 307 -1.88 24.83 13.06
CA VAL A 307 -2.42 23.47 12.94
C VAL A 307 -3.47 23.48 11.83
N VAL A 308 -3.23 22.72 10.77
CA VAL A 308 -4.19 22.56 9.66
C VAL A 308 -5.21 21.53 10.07
N LEU A 309 -6.48 21.94 10.17
CA LEU A 309 -7.60 21.10 10.63
C LEU A 309 -8.47 20.57 9.47
N SER A 310 -8.53 21.30 8.36
CA SER A 310 -9.26 20.83 7.17
C SER A 310 -8.71 21.45 5.88
N VAL A 311 -8.99 20.77 4.76
CA VAL A 311 -8.71 21.23 3.39
C VAL A 311 -10.01 21.15 2.59
N ASN A 312 -10.47 22.26 2.02
CA ASN A 312 -11.73 22.35 1.25
C ASN A 312 -12.94 21.75 1.99
N GLY A 313 -13.02 21.96 3.31
CA GLY A 313 -14.08 21.45 4.17
C GLY A 313 -13.93 19.97 4.59
N ARG A 314 -12.98 19.21 4.03
CA ARG A 314 -12.65 17.85 4.49
C ARG A 314 -11.71 17.94 5.70
N GLY A 315 -12.08 17.32 6.83
CA GLY A 315 -11.22 17.21 8.01
C GLY A 315 -9.91 16.49 7.70
N VAL A 316 -8.85 16.93 8.37
CA VAL A 316 -7.51 16.32 8.31
C VAL A 316 -7.32 15.49 9.58
N ALA A 317 -7.06 14.20 9.43
CA ALA A 317 -6.84 13.31 10.56
C ALA A 317 -5.41 13.45 11.13
N ASP A 318 -4.40 13.50 10.26
CA ASP A 318 -2.99 13.53 10.62
C ASP A 318 -2.14 14.20 9.52
N SER A 319 -0.83 14.23 9.68
CA SER A 319 0.09 14.85 8.71
C SER A 319 0.11 14.12 7.36
N ALA A 320 -0.06 12.80 7.36
CA ALA A 320 -0.09 12.01 6.14
C ALA A 320 -1.38 12.23 5.34
N ASP A 321 -2.52 12.33 6.03
CA ASP A 321 -3.82 12.66 5.40
C ASP A 321 -3.78 14.07 4.79
N LEU A 322 -3.12 15.03 5.45
CA LEU A 322 -2.90 16.37 4.87
C LEU A 322 -2.05 16.30 3.60
N LEU A 323 -0.94 15.54 3.63
CA LEU A 323 -0.06 15.39 2.46
C LEU A 323 -0.80 14.74 1.29
N ASP A 324 -1.52 13.64 1.50
CA ASP A 324 -2.31 12.97 0.46
C ASP A 324 -3.40 13.90 -0.09
N THR A 325 -4.16 14.56 0.80
CA THR A 325 -5.24 15.47 0.38
C THR A 325 -4.70 16.60 -0.50
N VAL A 326 -3.59 17.21 -0.11
CA VAL A 326 -2.96 18.30 -0.87
C VAL A 326 -2.34 17.79 -2.18
N ALA A 327 -1.69 16.63 -2.15
CA ALA A 327 -1.07 16.02 -3.33
C ALA A 327 -2.06 15.76 -4.47
N ARG A 328 -3.32 15.47 -4.15
CA ARG A 328 -4.42 15.27 -5.12
C ARG A 328 -4.95 16.58 -5.74
N ILE A 329 -4.66 17.73 -5.14
CA ILE A 329 -5.05 19.02 -5.71
C ILE A 329 -4.08 19.39 -6.81
N ARG A 330 -4.60 19.67 -8.00
CA ARG A 330 -3.77 20.08 -9.15
C ARG A 330 -3.07 21.41 -8.86
N PRO A 331 -1.77 21.53 -9.19
CA PRO A 331 -1.06 22.80 -9.10
C PRO A 331 -1.80 23.95 -9.81
N GLY A 332 -1.72 25.16 -9.23
CA GLY A 332 -2.45 26.35 -9.69
C GLY A 332 -3.91 26.43 -9.23
N ARG A 333 -4.44 25.37 -8.59
CA ARG A 333 -5.77 25.44 -7.98
C ARG A 333 -5.70 26.01 -6.57
N GLN A 334 -6.75 26.66 -6.16
CA GLN A 334 -6.89 27.16 -4.80
C GLN A 334 -7.38 26.05 -3.86
N ALA A 335 -6.81 26.00 -2.65
CA ALA A 335 -7.26 25.19 -1.53
C ALA A 335 -7.61 26.11 -0.35
N GLU A 336 -8.80 25.95 0.21
CA GLU A 336 -9.19 26.60 1.46
C GLU A 336 -8.79 25.72 2.64
N LEU A 337 -7.94 26.25 3.52
CA LEU A 337 -7.49 25.58 4.73
C LEU A 337 -8.21 26.17 5.94
N ALA A 338 -8.78 25.32 6.80
CA ALA A 338 -9.11 25.73 8.17
C ALA A 338 -7.87 25.53 9.03
N VAL A 339 -7.39 26.61 9.62
CA VAL A 339 -6.14 26.66 10.38
C VAL A 339 -6.42 27.12 11.80
N TRP A 340 -5.82 26.46 12.78
CA TRP A 340 -5.80 26.91 14.17
C TRP A 340 -4.46 27.59 14.46
N ARG A 341 -4.51 28.87 14.87
CA ARG A 341 -3.35 29.70 15.18
C ARG A 341 -3.55 30.45 16.47
N ALA A 342 -2.69 30.26 17.44
CA ALA A 342 -2.70 31.02 18.72
C ALA A 342 -4.11 31.06 19.39
N GLY A 343 -4.80 29.93 19.45
CA GLY A 343 -6.11 29.80 20.06
C GLY A 343 -7.30 30.32 19.24
N ARG A 344 -7.09 30.56 17.92
CA ARG A 344 -8.15 31.09 17.03
C ARG A 344 -8.23 30.28 15.73
N ALA A 345 -9.44 30.06 15.26
CA ALA A 345 -9.69 29.48 13.94
C ALA A 345 -9.54 30.55 12.85
N LEU A 346 -8.79 30.25 11.82
CA LEU A 346 -8.57 31.09 10.64
C LEU A 346 -8.89 30.30 9.37
N ARG A 347 -9.26 31.01 8.30
CA ARG A 347 -9.31 30.45 6.95
C ARG A 347 -8.16 31.01 6.13
N VAL A 348 -7.41 30.14 5.49
CA VAL A 348 -6.27 30.50 4.66
C VAL A 348 -6.47 29.89 3.28
N THR A 349 -6.53 30.73 2.24
CA THR A 349 -6.62 30.25 0.85
C THR A 349 -5.22 30.18 0.27
N VAL A 350 -4.83 29.00 -0.18
CA VAL A 350 -3.51 28.72 -0.76
C VAL A 350 -3.66 28.35 -2.23
N GLU A 351 -2.93 29.02 -3.12
CA GLU A 351 -2.72 28.51 -4.47
C GLU A 351 -1.69 27.38 -4.40
N VAL A 352 -2.15 26.15 -4.67
CA VAL A 352 -1.33 24.95 -4.54
C VAL A 352 -0.22 24.96 -5.60
N GLY A 353 1.03 24.81 -5.17
CA GLY A 353 2.19 24.72 -6.06
C GLY A 353 2.41 23.31 -6.57
N ALA A 354 3.27 23.17 -7.59
CA ALA A 354 3.73 21.86 -8.04
C ALA A 354 4.79 21.30 -7.06
N LEU A 355 4.71 20.00 -6.80
CA LEU A 355 5.81 19.28 -6.17
C LEU A 355 6.86 19.03 -7.27
N ASP A 356 7.85 19.88 -7.33
CA ASP A 356 9.00 19.68 -8.21
C ASP A 356 9.87 18.55 -7.65
N ARG A 357 10.40 17.71 -8.53
CA ARG A 357 11.38 16.69 -8.22
C ARG A 357 12.78 17.28 -8.15
#